data_c477be8f28446f1029628811d97a3ce5
#
_entry.id   c477be8f28446f1029628811d97a3ce5
#
_cell.length_a   1.000
_cell.length_b   1.000
_cell.length_c   1.000
_cell.angle_alpha   90.00
_cell.angle_beta   90.00
_cell.angle_gamma   90.00
#
_symmetry.space_group_name_H-M   'P 1'
#
loop_
_entity.id
_entity.type
_entity.pdbx_description
1 polymer ?
#
loop_
_entity_poly.entity_id
_entity_poly.type
_entity_poly.pdbx_seq_one_letter_code
_entity_poly.pdbx_strand_id
1 'polypeptide(L)'
;RFVNLRIENMPGLDSAGRVPLKCNILLAPQARQDIKLEFEGTNNGGNFGIAGNLVYRNKNFFKGAETFTFKMKGGLELQQNFGDTTYESTRQLAIFNAYEIGPEITINFPRALWPFTTRNPKRISNPTTSISTGFNTQNRPEYFRQLFNLSYYYTKKTTRYNRIFFYPAEINYLNVELDPAFKKQLTELND
;
A
#
# COMPACT_ATOMS: atom_id res chain seq x y z
N ARG A 1 2.33 22.20 -4.35
CA ARG A 1 2.62 22.63 -2.97
C ARG A 1 2.54 24.16 -2.90
N PHE A 2 1.76 24.68 -1.96
CA PHE A 2 1.72 26.10 -1.66
C PHE A 2 3.07 26.54 -1.06
N VAL A 3 3.64 27.63 -1.58
CA VAL A 3 4.95 28.14 -1.15
C VAL A 3 4.82 29.49 -0.48
N ASN A 4 4.13 30.43 -1.11
CA ASN A 4 4.00 31.78 -0.58
C ASN A 4 2.70 32.44 -1.08
N LEU A 5 2.12 33.29 -0.24
CA LEU A 5 1.01 34.17 -0.55
C LEU A 5 1.44 35.61 -0.27
N ARG A 6 1.44 36.46 -1.27
CA ARG A 6 1.74 37.89 -1.13
C ARG A 6 0.51 38.68 -1.54
N ILE A 7 0.04 39.49 -0.61
CA ILE A 7 -1.08 40.40 -0.82
C ILE A 7 -0.52 41.81 -0.87
N GLU A 8 -0.83 42.55 -1.94
CA GLU A 8 -0.39 43.92 -2.15
C GLU A 8 -1.61 44.79 -2.38
N ASN A 9 -1.62 45.97 -1.78
CA ASN A 9 -2.61 46.97 -2.09
C ASN A 9 -2.28 47.61 -3.45
N MET A 10 -3.24 47.66 -4.34
CA MET A 10 -3.07 48.39 -5.61
C MET A 10 -3.37 49.88 -5.38
N PRO A 11 -2.61 50.78 -6.02
CA PRO A 11 -2.90 52.21 -5.93
C PRO A 11 -4.21 52.51 -6.66
N GLY A 12 -5.04 53.35 -6.03
CA GLY A 12 -6.32 53.74 -6.55
C GLY A 12 -7.52 53.13 -5.84
N LEU A 13 -8.67 53.74 -6.00
CA LEU A 13 -9.95 53.23 -5.49
C LEU A 13 -10.77 52.71 -6.67
N ASP A 14 -11.54 51.64 -6.46
CA ASP A 14 -12.50 51.18 -7.45
C ASP A 14 -13.69 52.15 -7.57
N SER A 15 -14.57 51.90 -8.54
CA SER A 15 -15.78 52.72 -8.74
C SER A 15 -16.73 52.74 -7.53
N ALA A 16 -16.52 51.86 -6.55
CA ALA A 16 -17.25 51.77 -5.29
C ALA A 16 -16.45 52.33 -4.08
N GLY A 17 -15.31 53.01 -4.30
CA GLY A 17 -14.46 53.59 -3.26
C GLY A 17 -13.65 52.55 -2.43
N ARG A 18 -13.44 51.35 -2.94
CA ARG A 18 -12.69 50.27 -2.25
C ARG A 18 -11.29 50.16 -2.81
N VAL A 19 -10.31 49.82 -1.94
CA VAL A 19 -8.93 49.57 -2.35
C VAL A 19 -8.86 48.19 -3.00
N PRO A 20 -8.48 48.06 -4.27
CA PRO A 20 -8.28 46.77 -4.90
C PRO A 20 -7.04 46.08 -4.35
N LEU A 21 -7.14 44.77 -4.10
CA LEU A 21 -6.05 43.93 -3.59
C LEU A 21 -5.53 43.00 -4.70
N LYS A 22 -4.23 42.99 -4.90
CA LYS A 22 -3.56 42.03 -5.77
C LYS A 22 -3.04 40.86 -4.91
N CYS A 23 -3.53 39.66 -5.19
CA CYS A 23 -3.09 38.45 -4.52
C CYS A 23 -2.18 37.64 -5.44
N ASN A 24 -0.91 37.55 -5.11
CA ASN A 24 0.07 36.75 -5.81
C ASN A 24 0.25 35.41 -5.04
N ILE A 25 -0.12 34.30 -5.68
CA ILE A 25 0.03 32.96 -5.12
C ILE A 25 1.19 32.27 -5.84
N LEU A 26 2.30 32.08 -5.14
CA LEU A 26 3.45 31.33 -5.66
C LEU A 26 3.28 29.86 -5.34
N LEU A 27 3.25 29.04 -6.38
CA LEU A 27 3.12 27.59 -6.27
C LEU A 27 4.40 26.92 -6.78
N ALA A 28 4.98 26.04 -5.99
CA ALA A 28 6.04 25.15 -6.47
C ALA A 28 5.40 23.85 -6.98
N PRO A 29 5.68 23.43 -8.22
CA PRO A 29 5.25 22.13 -8.70
C PRO A 29 5.85 21.03 -7.84
N GLN A 30 5.05 20.01 -7.55
CA GLN A 30 5.52 18.80 -6.89
C GLN A 30 5.75 17.72 -7.94
N ALA A 31 6.77 16.87 -7.74
CA ALA A 31 6.97 15.70 -8.58
C ALA A 31 5.68 14.87 -8.66
N ARG A 32 5.24 14.62 -9.88
CA ARG A 32 4.00 13.88 -10.15
C ARG A 32 4.16 12.39 -9.86
N GLN A 33 5.37 11.88 -10.07
CA GLN A 33 5.72 10.49 -9.89
C GLN A 33 6.85 10.38 -8.89
N ASP A 34 6.83 9.33 -8.09
CA ASP A 34 7.92 8.93 -7.21
C ASP A 34 8.08 7.41 -7.24
N ILE A 35 9.33 7.00 -7.17
CA ILE A 35 9.74 5.60 -7.05
C ILE A 35 10.53 5.47 -5.76
N LYS A 36 10.18 4.47 -4.96
CA LYS A 36 10.90 4.11 -3.73
C LYS A 36 11.33 2.66 -3.84
N LEU A 37 12.59 2.41 -3.58
CA LEU A 37 13.17 1.09 -3.54
C LEU A 37 13.78 0.87 -2.16
N GLU A 38 13.45 -0.24 -1.53
CA GLU A 38 13.93 -0.62 -0.20
C GLU A 38 14.44 -2.04 -0.25
N PHE A 39 15.57 -2.28 0.43
CA PHE A 39 16.14 -3.59 0.65
C PHE A 39 16.37 -3.78 2.13
N GLU A 40 16.09 -4.99 2.62
CA GLU A 40 16.26 -5.35 4.01
C GLU A 40 16.79 -6.77 4.16
N GLY A 41 17.65 -6.98 5.15
CA GLY A 41 17.99 -8.31 5.65
C GLY A 41 17.01 -8.70 6.73
N THR A 42 16.52 -9.92 6.70
CA THR A 42 15.56 -10.43 7.68
C THR A 42 16.16 -11.57 8.47
N ASN A 43 15.82 -11.65 9.75
CA ASN A 43 16.12 -12.79 10.61
C ASN A 43 14.87 -13.10 11.43
N ASN A 44 14.22 -14.20 11.13
CA ASN A 44 12.98 -14.61 11.77
C ASN A 44 13.16 -15.99 12.40
N GLY A 45 13.38 -16.01 13.72
CA GLY A 45 13.53 -17.26 14.46
C GLY A 45 14.74 -18.11 14.03
N GLY A 46 15.84 -17.49 13.56
CA GLY A 46 17.03 -18.16 13.06
C GLY A 46 17.06 -18.36 11.54
N ASN A 47 15.96 -18.10 10.85
CA ASN A 47 15.90 -18.12 9.40
C ASN A 47 16.38 -16.78 8.82
N PHE A 48 17.45 -16.82 8.07
CA PHE A 48 18.01 -15.63 7.42
C PHE A 48 17.38 -15.43 6.05
N GLY A 49 17.11 -14.16 5.72
CA GLY A 49 16.52 -13.82 4.45
C GLY A 49 16.92 -12.45 3.96
N ILE A 50 16.52 -12.17 2.74
CA ILE A 50 16.59 -10.86 2.11
C ILE A 50 15.22 -10.51 1.56
N ALA A 51 14.81 -9.28 1.72
CA ALA A 51 13.56 -8.79 1.16
C ALA A 51 13.77 -7.45 0.45
N GLY A 52 12.86 -7.14 -0.45
CA GLY A 52 12.85 -5.87 -1.16
C GLY A 52 11.44 -5.40 -1.44
N ASN A 53 11.27 -4.08 -1.43
CA ASN A 53 10.02 -3.41 -1.75
C ASN A 53 10.27 -2.37 -2.83
N LEU A 54 9.49 -2.46 -3.91
CA LEU A 54 9.40 -1.44 -4.94
C LEU A 54 8.05 -0.74 -4.82
N VAL A 55 8.04 0.57 -4.67
CA VAL A 55 6.83 1.38 -4.63
C VAL A 55 6.88 2.42 -5.73
N TYR A 56 5.98 2.33 -6.68
CA TYR A 56 5.74 3.37 -7.68
C TYR A 56 4.46 4.12 -7.34
N ARG A 57 4.50 5.44 -7.34
CA ARG A 57 3.35 6.29 -7.08
C ARG A 57 3.20 7.38 -8.14
N ASN A 58 1.98 7.55 -8.65
CA ASN A 58 1.60 8.65 -9.53
C ASN A 58 0.44 9.44 -8.89
N LYS A 59 0.66 10.74 -8.62
CA LYS A 59 -0.25 11.61 -7.86
C LYS A 59 -1.32 12.30 -8.69
N ASN A 60 -1.41 12.04 -9.97
CA ASN A 60 -2.41 12.61 -10.86
C ASN A 60 -2.67 11.67 -12.03
N PHE A 61 -3.04 10.44 -11.72
CA PHE A 61 -3.08 9.36 -12.69
C PHE A 61 -4.12 9.60 -13.80
N PHE A 62 -5.35 9.93 -13.43
CA PHE A 62 -6.45 10.24 -14.35
C PHE A 62 -6.68 11.75 -14.56
N LYS A 63 -5.70 12.61 -14.20
CA LYS A 63 -5.77 14.08 -14.28
C LYS A 63 -6.79 14.75 -13.32
N GLY A 64 -7.34 14.01 -12.36
CA GLY A 64 -8.25 14.48 -11.31
C GLY A 64 -7.66 14.43 -9.91
N ALA A 65 -6.30 14.44 -9.79
CA ALA A 65 -5.55 14.31 -8.56
C ALA A 65 -5.72 12.95 -7.85
N GLU A 66 -6.13 11.94 -8.60
CA GLU A 66 -6.13 10.55 -8.11
C GLU A 66 -4.69 10.07 -7.93
N THR A 67 -4.45 9.35 -6.85
CA THR A 67 -3.15 8.75 -6.58
C THR A 67 -3.20 7.26 -6.90
N PHE A 68 -2.46 6.87 -7.92
CA PHE A 68 -2.16 5.48 -8.21
C PHE A 68 -0.90 5.07 -7.47
N THR A 69 -0.93 3.93 -6.78
CA THR A 69 0.23 3.33 -6.11
C THR A 69 0.32 1.87 -6.53
N PHE A 70 1.45 1.49 -7.06
CA PHE A 70 1.84 0.11 -7.29
C PHE A 70 2.94 -0.25 -6.30
N LYS A 71 2.77 -1.34 -5.57
CA LYS A 71 3.79 -1.91 -4.69
C LYS A 71 4.10 -3.32 -5.15
N MET A 72 5.37 -3.67 -5.10
CA MET A 72 5.86 -5.01 -5.32
C MET A 72 6.75 -5.38 -4.16
N LYS A 73 6.34 -6.39 -3.39
CA LYS A 73 7.14 -6.99 -2.33
C LYS A 73 7.74 -8.29 -2.84
N GLY A 74 9.00 -8.54 -2.56
CA GLY A 74 9.67 -9.79 -2.83
C GLY A 74 10.59 -10.17 -1.68
N GLY A 75 10.66 -11.45 -1.33
CA GLY A 75 11.53 -11.95 -0.27
C GLY A 75 12.01 -13.35 -0.57
N LEU A 76 13.23 -13.63 -0.14
CA LEU A 76 13.87 -14.94 -0.17
C LEU A 76 14.35 -15.25 1.25
N GLU A 77 14.08 -16.44 1.75
CA GLU A 77 14.42 -16.86 3.11
C GLU A 77 15.08 -18.24 3.07
N LEU A 78 16.11 -18.40 3.88
CA LEU A 78 16.72 -19.67 4.17
C LEU A 78 16.05 -20.25 5.42
N GLN A 79 15.18 -21.22 5.24
CA GLN A 79 14.46 -21.84 6.32
C GLN A 79 15.10 -23.20 6.65
N GLN A 80 15.28 -23.48 7.95
CA GLN A 80 15.74 -24.79 8.39
C GLN A 80 14.60 -25.80 8.23
N ASN A 81 14.87 -26.89 7.52
CA ASN A 81 13.89 -27.97 7.37
C ASN A 81 13.72 -28.70 8.72
N PHE A 82 12.50 -28.76 9.22
CA PHE A 82 12.13 -29.54 10.35
C PHE A 82 12.13 -31.05 9.94
N GLY A 83 13.06 -31.85 10.43
CA GLY A 83 12.99 -33.29 10.31
C GLY A 83 14.18 -34.03 9.67
N ASP A 84 15.10 -33.36 9.02
CA ASP A 84 16.30 -34.01 8.49
C ASP A 84 17.44 -34.04 9.51
N THR A 85 17.47 -35.10 10.32
CA THR A 85 18.64 -35.45 11.16
C THR A 85 19.71 -36.18 10.37
N THR A 86 19.54 -36.42 9.10
CA THR A 86 20.51 -37.10 8.26
C THR A 86 21.45 -36.08 7.65
N TYR A 87 22.60 -35.88 8.29
CA TYR A 87 23.75 -35.15 7.74
C TYR A 87 24.35 -35.95 6.56
N GLU A 88 23.63 -36.09 5.49
CA GLU A 88 24.23 -36.48 4.22
C GLU A 88 24.54 -35.23 3.41
N SER A 89 25.82 -34.97 3.36
CA SER A 89 26.54 -33.93 2.67
C SER A 89 26.33 -33.96 1.15
N THR A 90 25.13 -33.68 0.70
CA THR A 90 24.97 -33.25 -0.67
C THR A 90 24.75 -31.73 -0.61
N ARG A 91 25.84 -30.97 -0.75
CA ARG A 91 25.89 -29.54 -0.98
C ARG A 91 25.07 -29.19 -2.23
N GLN A 92 23.77 -29.26 -2.15
CA GLN A 92 22.93 -28.48 -3.04
C GLN A 92 22.92 -27.08 -2.48
N LEU A 93 23.52 -26.18 -3.23
CA LEU A 93 23.50 -24.73 -3.04
C LEU A 93 22.08 -24.16 -3.28
N ALA A 94 21.08 -24.70 -2.64
CA ALA A 94 19.80 -24.01 -2.47
C ALA A 94 19.96 -23.04 -1.30
N ILE A 95 20.57 -21.87 -1.58
CA ILE A 95 20.83 -20.83 -0.59
C ILE A 95 19.51 -20.32 0.01
N PHE A 96 18.41 -20.39 -0.73
CA PHE A 96 17.07 -19.99 -0.29
C PHE A 96 16.05 -21.07 -0.68
N ASN A 97 15.25 -21.52 0.29
CA ASN A 97 14.22 -22.54 0.09
C ASN A 97 12.79 -22.03 0.34
N ALA A 98 12.66 -20.77 0.72
CA ALA A 98 11.37 -20.09 0.83
C ALA A 98 11.41 -18.77 0.05
N TYR A 99 10.30 -18.44 -0.60
CA TYR A 99 10.14 -17.16 -1.28
C TYR A 99 8.75 -16.60 -1.09
N GLU A 100 8.67 -15.26 -1.16
CA GLU A 100 7.44 -14.51 -1.13
C GLU A 100 7.44 -13.48 -2.26
N ILE A 101 6.30 -13.35 -2.94
CA ILE A 101 6.08 -12.33 -3.96
C ILE A 101 4.68 -11.76 -3.81
N GLY A 102 4.57 -10.42 -3.77
CA GLY A 102 3.29 -9.76 -3.51
C GLY A 102 3.14 -8.43 -4.24
N PRO A 103 2.55 -8.41 -5.45
CA PRO A 103 2.09 -7.19 -6.07
C PRO A 103 0.81 -6.65 -5.40
N GLU A 104 0.75 -5.33 -5.22
CA GLU A 104 -0.41 -4.59 -4.71
C GLU A 104 -0.64 -3.34 -5.56
N ILE A 105 -1.88 -3.09 -5.93
CA ILE A 105 -2.30 -1.88 -6.63
C ILE A 105 -3.33 -1.16 -5.76
N THR A 106 -3.12 0.14 -5.53
CA THR A 106 -4.06 1.00 -4.82
C THR A 106 -4.33 2.25 -5.61
N ILE A 107 -5.61 2.60 -5.79
CA ILE A 107 -6.05 3.86 -6.38
C ILE A 107 -6.83 4.64 -5.32
N ASN A 108 -6.35 5.85 -5.02
CA ASN A 108 -7.00 6.76 -4.09
C ASN A 108 -7.63 7.91 -4.86
N PHE A 109 -8.95 8.07 -4.74
CA PHE A 109 -9.71 9.16 -5.31
C PHE A 109 -9.89 10.26 -4.25
N PRO A 110 -9.59 11.54 -4.55
CA PRO A 110 -9.74 12.65 -3.60
C PRO A 110 -11.20 13.07 -3.39
N ARG A 111 -12.15 12.18 -3.67
CA ARG A 111 -13.60 12.41 -3.57
C ARG A 111 -14.31 11.11 -3.19
N ALA A 112 -15.54 11.24 -2.66
CA ALA A 112 -16.41 10.08 -2.51
C ALA A 112 -16.96 9.66 -3.89
N LEU A 113 -16.81 8.37 -4.21
CA LEU A 113 -17.43 7.73 -5.36
C LEU A 113 -18.79 7.13 -4.96
N TRP A 114 -19.54 6.64 -5.98
CA TRP A 114 -20.79 5.90 -5.73
C TRP A 114 -20.58 4.76 -4.70
N PRO A 115 -21.55 4.47 -3.78
CA PRO A 115 -22.88 5.09 -3.68
C PRO A 115 -22.96 6.38 -2.84
N PHE A 116 -21.89 6.80 -2.18
CA PHE A 116 -21.91 7.91 -1.20
C PHE A 116 -21.44 9.25 -1.78
N THR A 117 -21.84 9.57 -2.98
CA THR A 117 -21.49 10.85 -3.61
C THR A 117 -22.05 12.03 -2.80
N THR A 118 -21.18 12.83 -2.22
CA THR A 118 -21.57 14.00 -1.42
C THR A 118 -21.71 15.22 -2.32
N ARG A 119 -22.94 15.71 -2.52
CA ARG A 119 -23.25 16.87 -3.38
C ARG A 119 -22.72 18.20 -2.82
N ASN A 120 -22.55 18.30 -1.50
CA ASN A 120 -22.00 19.48 -0.83
C ASN A 120 -21.02 19.04 0.27
N PRO A 121 -19.72 18.86 -0.02
CA PRO A 121 -18.74 18.58 1.02
C PRO A 121 -18.60 19.83 1.91
N LYS A 122 -18.98 19.71 3.18
CA LYS A 122 -18.66 20.74 4.16
C LYS A 122 -17.13 20.91 4.20
N ARG A 123 -16.65 22.13 4.34
CA ARG A 123 -15.23 22.54 4.23
C ARG A 123 -14.22 21.70 5.04
N ILE A 124 -14.67 20.97 6.07
CA ILE A 124 -13.85 20.14 6.93
C ILE A 124 -13.84 18.65 6.51
N SER A 125 -14.86 18.23 5.74
CA SER A 125 -15.06 16.85 5.35
C SER A 125 -14.61 16.63 3.91
N ASN A 126 -13.37 16.20 3.73
CA ASN A 126 -12.87 15.72 2.44
C ASN A 126 -12.96 14.19 2.41
N PRO A 127 -14.11 13.63 1.98
CA PRO A 127 -14.21 12.19 1.84
C PRO A 127 -13.30 11.73 0.69
N THR A 128 -12.58 10.64 0.90
CA THR A 128 -11.77 9.99 -0.13
C THR A 128 -12.26 8.56 -0.31
N THR A 129 -12.12 8.05 -1.51
CA THR A 129 -12.41 6.65 -1.83
C THR A 129 -11.12 5.97 -2.22
N SER A 130 -10.91 4.76 -1.72
CA SER A 130 -9.76 3.94 -2.06
C SER A 130 -10.22 2.58 -2.56
N ILE A 131 -9.58 2.12 -3.63
CA ILE A 131 -9.73 0.78 -4.18
C ILE A 131 -8.34 0.16 -4.12
N SER A 132 -8.22 -0.99 -3.46
CA SER A 132 -6.97 -1.72 -3.36
C SER A 132 -7.19 -3.17 -3.76
N THR A 133 -6.25 -3.70 -4.51
CA THR A 133 -6.19 -5.12 -4.84
C THR A 133 -4.76 -5.59 -4.73
N GLY A 134 -4.57 -6.79 -4.21
CA GLY A 134 -3.26 -7.38 -4.05
C GLY A 134 -3.33 -8.90 -4.21
N PHE A 135 -2.20 -9.44 -4.58
CA PHE A 135 -1.96 -10.86 -4.64
C PHE A 135 -0.65 -11.15 -3.91
N ASN A 136 -0.63 -12.16 -3.06
CA ASN A 136 0.56 -12.58 -2.36
C ASN A 136 0.72 -14.08 -2.52
N THR A 137 1.86 -14.49 -3.01
CA THR A 137 2.26 -15.90 -3.10
C THR A 137 3.44 -16.12 -2.19
N GLN A 138 3.35 -17.12 -1.32
CA GLN A 138 4.40 -17.54 -0.43
C GLN A 138 4.61 -19.05 -0.57
N ASN A 139 5.82 -19.44 -0.88
CA ASN A 139 6.25 -20.82 -0.89
C ASN A 139 7.22 -21.05 0.25
N ARG A 140 6.92 -22.00 1.11
CA ARG A 140 7.75 -22.48 2.21
C ARG A 140 7.86 -24.00 2.17
N PRO A 141 8.84 -24.61 2.81
CA PRO A 141 8.95 -26.07 2.86
C PRO A 141 7.70 -26.77 3.40
N GLU A 142 6.96 -26.11 4.32
CA GLU A 142 5.79 -26.68 4.97
C GLU A 142 4.51 -26.48 4.17
N TYR A 143 4.42 -25.38 3.37
CA TYR A 143 3.20 -25.01 2.66
C TYR A 143 3.42 -24.07 1.48
N PHE A 144 2.51 -24.13 0.54
CA PHE A 144 2.32 -23.14 -0.49
C PHE A 144 1.04 -22.35 -0.21
N ARG A 145 1.14 -21.03 -0.14
CA ARG A 145 0.04 -20.13 0.18
C ARG A 145 -0.16 -19.07 -0.91
N GLN A 146 -1.41 -18.89 -1.32
CA GLN A 146 -1.83 -17.81 -2.20
C GLN A 146 -2.92 -17.01 -1.51
N LEU A 147 -2.74 -15.71 -1.45
CA LEU A 147 -3.70 -14.76 -0.90
C LEU A 147 -4.03 -13.72 -1.95
N PHE A 148 -5.30 -13.61 -2.29
CA PHE A 148 -5.85 -12.51 -3.07
C PHE A 148 -6.69 -11.63 -2.15
N ASN A 149 -6.51 -10.32 -2.25
CA ASN A 149 -7.35 -9.35 -1.56
C ASN A 149 -7.89 -8.30 -2.51
N LEU A 150 -9.11 -7.88 -2.26
CA LEU A 150 -9.75 -6.75 -2.92
C LEU A 150 -10.50 -5.95 -1.86
N SER A 151 -10.21 -4.67 -1.75
CA SER A 151 -10.89 -3.79 -0.79
C SER A 151 -11.36 -2.50 -1.46
N TYR A 152 -12.55 -2.08 -1.05
CA TYR A 152 -13.17 -0.83 -1.43
C TYR A 152 -13.57 -0.10 -0.17
N TYR A 153 -12.99 1.08 0.10
CA TYR A 153 -13.25 1.77 1.35
C TYR A 153 -13.27 3.29 1.19
N TYR A 154 -13.98 3.91 2.13
CA TYR A 154 -14.05 5.36 2.27
C TYR A 154 -13.30 5.81 3.50
N THR A 155 -12.67 6.98 3.36
CA THR A 155 -12.11 7.69 4.50
C THR A 155 -12.73 9.07 4.57
N LYS A 156 -13.24 9.45 5.73
CA LYS A 156 -13.84 10.76 5.96
C LYS A 156 -13.24 11.40 7.22
N LYS A 157 -12.72 12.61 7.09
CA LYS A 157 -12.36 13.42 8.25
C LYS A 157 -13.61 14.11 8.79
N THR A 158 -14.01 13.80 10.02
CA THR A 158 -15.18 14.39 10.66
C THR A 158 -14.79 15.65 11.43
N THR A 159 -13.64 15.63 12.10
CA THR A 159 -13.06 16.76 12.82
C THR A 159 -11.56 16.81 12.53
N ARG A 160 -10.85 17.81 13.11
CA ARG A 160 -9.40 17.91 13.01
C ARG A 160 -8.67 16.66 13.53
N TYR A 161 -9.28 15.95 14.49
CA TYR A 161 -8.69 14.82 15.19
C TYR A 161 -9.31 13.46 14.83
N ASN A 162 -10.55 13.44 14.28
CA ASN A 162 -11.28 12.20 14.02
C ASN A 162 -11.32 11.89 12.52
N ARG A 163 -10.95 10.63 12.21
CA ARG A 163 -11.06 10.06 10.87
C ARG A 163 -11.88 8.78 10.95
N ILE A 164 -12.87 8.65 10.10
CA ILE A 164 -13.73 7.47 9.97
C ILE A 164 -13.29 6.71 8.72
N PHE A 165 -13.13 5.41 8.86
CA PHE A 165 -12.95 4.47 7.77
C PHE A 165 -14.21 3.62 7.67
N PHE A 166 -14.70 3.43 6.46
CA PHE A 166 -15.85 2.59 6.17
C PHE A 166 -15.53 1.69 4.99
N TYR A 167 -15.66 0.39 5.19
CA TYR A 167 -15.35 -0.67 4.21
C TYR A 167 -16.65 -1.32 3.73
N PRO A 168 -17.25 -0.85 2.63
CA PRO A 168 -18.45 -1.47 2.05
C PRO A 168 -18.19 -2.86 1.48
N ALA A 169 -16.98 -3.09 0.97
CA ALA A 169 -16.60 -4.37 0.39
C ALA A 169 -15.13 -4.68 0.71
N GLU A 170 -14.93 -5.87 1.24
CA GLU A 170 -13.62 -6.46 1.45
C GLU A 170 -13.72 -7.95 1.15
N ILE A 171 -12.90 -8.43 0.21
CA ILE A 171 -12.87 -9.81 -0.23
C ILE A 171 -11.44 -10.30 -0.04
N ASN A 172 -11.30 -11.36 0.75
CA ASN A 172 -10.05 -12.07 0.95
C ASN A 172 -10.26 -13.52 0.53
N TYR A 173 -9.48 -13.96 -0.42
CA TYR A 173 -9.45 -15.35 -0.86
C TYR A 173 -8.10 -15.95 -0.53
N LEU A 174 -8.10 -17.00 0.27
CA LEU A 174 -6.91 -17.71 0.72
C LEU A 174 -6.95 -19.16 0.23
N ASN A 175 -5.91 -19.55 -0.49
CA ASN A 175 -5.61 -20.93 -0.82
C ASN A 175 -4.32 -21.37 -0.13
N VAL A 176 -4.34 -22.51 0.56
CA VAL A 176 -3.18 -23.09 1.24
C VAL A 176 -3.08 -24.56 0.89
N GLU A 177 -1.94 -24.94 0.37
CA GLU A 177 -1.58 -26.34 0.08
C GLU A 177 -0.45 -26.75 1.00
N LEU A 178 -0.69 -27.74 1.86
CA LEU A 178 0.33 -28.28 2.76
C LEU A 178 1.22 -29.28 2.03
N ASP A 179 2.51 -29.25 2.32
CA ASP A 179 3.44 -30.25 1.84
C ASP A 179 3.05 -31.65 2.39
N PRO A 180 3.08 -32.72 1.56
CA PRO A 180 2.67 -34.05 1.97
C PRO A 180 3.50 -34.61 3.15
N ALA A 181 4.80 -34.28 3.24
CA ALA A 181 5.67 -34.72 4.34
C ALA A 181 5.27 -34.01 5.65
N PHE A 182 5.02 -32.70 5.59
CA PHE A 182 4.55 -31.93 6.73
C PHE A 182 3.18 -32.38 7.22
N LYS A 183 2.27 -32.72 6.29
CA LYS A 183 0.95 -33.27 6.63
C LYS A 183 1.03 -34.59 7.37
N LYS A 184 1.97 -35.49 7.01
CA LYS A 184 2.20 -36.75 7.72
C LYS A 184 2.68 -36.51 9.16
N GLN A 185 3.64 -35.60 9.34
CA GLN A 185 4.15 -35.25 10.68
C GLN A 185 3.05 -34.72 11.60
N LEU A 186 2.16 -33.86 11.05
CA LEU A 186 1.02 -33.37 11.84
C LEU A 186 0.04 -34.45 12.24
N THR A 187 -0.13 -35.49 11.42
CA THR A 187 -1.00 -36.63 11.75
C THR A 187 -0.37 -37.52 12.85
N GLU A 188 0.93 -37.76 12.76
CA GLU A 188 1.67 -38.53 13.75
C GLU A 188 1.81 -37.85 15.12
N LEU A 189 1.74 -36.52 15.18
CA LEU A 189 1.78 -35.78 16.44
C LEU A 189 0.40 -35.66 17.13
N ASN A 190 -0.68 -36.01 16.44
CA ASN A 190 -2.05 -35.87 16.95
C ASN A 190 -2.67 -37.24 17.35
N ASP A 191 -1.95 -38.35 17.13
CA ASP A 191 -2.25 -39.70 17.61
C ASP A 191 -1.43 -40.00 18.90
#